data_a696fbbecf188637fee8c9beaea892dc
#
_entry.id   a696fbbecf188637fee8c9beaea892dc
#
_cell.length_a   1.000
_cell.length_b   1.000
_cell.length_c   1.000
_cell.angle_alpha   90.00
_cell.angle_beta   90.00
_cell.angle_gamma   90.00
#
_symmetry.space_group_name_H-M   'P 1'
#
loop_
_entity.id
_entity.type
_entity.pdbx_description
1 polymer ?
#
loop_
_entity_poly.entity_id
_entity_poly.type
_entity_poly.pdbx_seq_one_letter_code
_entity_poly.pdbx_strand_id
1 'polypeptide(L)'
;MTIKFKAAVAYRAAEPLSVEIVNVALPKDNEVLAEIKATGICHTDAYTLSGRDPEGLFPAISGHEGAGEVVAVGKNVTSVKPGDHVIALYTPECRECEYCLNPKTNLCQAIRQTQGRGVMPDGYLRW
;
A
#
# COMPACT_ATOMS: atom_id res chain seq x y z
N MET A 1 0.19 -0.47 19.92
CA MET A 1 -0.64 0.77 19.78
C MET A 1 -1.14 0.79 18.34
N THR A 2 -2.41 1.14 18.12
CA THR A 2 -3.03 1.22 16.79
C THR A 2 -3.71 2.58 16.62
N ILE A 3 -3.83 3.02 15.38
CA ILE A 3 -4.53 4.26 15.00
C ILE A 3 -5.82 3.86 14.29
N LYS A 4 -6.94 4.52 14.63
CA LYS A 4 -8.23 4.32 13.98
C LYS A 4 -8.36 5.24 12.77
N PHE A 5 -8.86 4.70 11.66
CA PHE A 5 -9.16 5.48 10.47
C PHE A 5 -10.38 4.91 9.73
N LYS A 6 -10.99 5.72 8.88
CA LYS A 6 -12.10 5.31 8.03
C LYS A 6 -11.56 4.77 6.71
N ALA A 7 -12.02 3.58 6.31
CA ALA A 7 -11.62 2.95 5.06
C ALA A 7 -12.81 2.35 4.33
N ALA A 8 -12.68 2.21 3.02
CA ALA A 8 -13.58 1.43 2.18
C ALA A 8 -12.98 0.04 2.00
N VAL A 9 -13.57 -0.94 2.67
CA VAL A 9 -13.10 -2.33 2.69
C VAL A 9 -13.84 -3.14 1.63
N ALA A 10 -13.09 -3.84 0.78
CA ALA A 10 -13.61 -4.86 -0.13
C ALA A 10 -13.47 -6.23 0.54
N TYR A 11 -14.57 -6.81 0.97
CA TYR A 11 -14.55 -8.14 1.59
C TYR A 11 -14.50 -9.27 0.58
N ARG A 12 -15.12 -9.07 -0.59
CA ARG A 12 -15.16 -10.06 -1.68
C ARG A 12 -15.22 -9.36 -3.03
N ALA A 13 -14.81 -10.11 -4.04
CA ALA A 13 -14.94 -9.67 -5.42
C ALA A 13 -16.42 -9.46 -5.81
N ALA A 14 -16.65 -8.45 -6.62
CA ALA A 14 -17.96 -8.08 -7.16
C ALA A 14 -19.05 -7.72 -6.11
N GLU A 15 -18.65 -7.48 -4.87
CA GLU A 15 -19.51 -6.98 -3.81
C GLU A 15 -19.31 -5.48 -3.56
N PRO A 16 -20.32 -4.77 -3.01
CA PRO A 16 -20.17 -3.37 -2.62
C PRO A 16 -19.08 -3.19 -1.55
N LEU A 17 -18.40 -2.05 -1.58
CA LEU A 17 -17.44 -1.66 -0.54
C LEU A 17 -18.19 -1.35 0.77
N SER A 18 -17.62 -1.80 1.89
CA SER A 18 -18.06 -1.43 3.23
C SER A 18 -17.20 -0.28 3.75
N VAL A 19 -17.83 0.86 4.10
CA VAL A 19 -17.13 2.00 4.69
C VAL A 19 -17.19 1.90 6.21
N GLU A 20 -16.07 1.64 6.84
CA GLU A 20 -16.00 1.36 8.27
C GLU A 20 -14.74 1.92 8.94
N ILE A 21 -14.71 1.86 10.27
CA ILE A 21 -13.55 2.22 11.06
C ILE A 21 -12.68 0.97 11.24
N VAL A 22 -11.45 1.06 10.77
CA VAL A 22 -10.44 0.01 10.92
C VAL A 22 -9.27 0.51 11.76
N ASN A 23 -8.39 -0.39 12.18
CA ASN A 23 -7.21 -0.05 12.96
C ASN A 23 -5.98 -0.30 12.10
N VAL A 24 -5.05 0.67 12.07
CA VAL A 24 -3.75 0.48 11.45
C VAL A 24 -2.68 0.31 12.52
N ALA A 25 -1.77 -0.64 12.33
CA ALA A 25 -0.61 -0.81 13.19
C ALA A 25 0.37 0.35 13.01
N LEU A 26 1.16 0.65 14.04
CA LEU A 26 2.28 1.58 13.91
C LEU A 26 3.32 1.01 12.93
N PRO A 27 4.07 1.88 12.23
CA PRO A 27 5.06 1.43 11.26
C PRO A 27 6.16 0.61 11.93
N LYS A 28 6.56 -0.48 11.28
CA LYS A 28 7.75 -1.26 11.64
C LYS A 28 9.02 -0.50 11.26
N ASP A 29 10.17 -1.10 11.55
CA ASP A 29 11.49 -0.48 11.41
C ASP A 29 11.77 0.22 10.08
N ASN A 30 11.27 -0.31 8.97
CA ASN A 30 11.48 0.19 7.61
C ASN A 30 10.19 0.74 6.97
N GLU A 31 9.14 0.96 7.74
CA GLU A 31 7.84 1.40 7.25
C GLU A 31 7.60 2.88 7.54
N VAL A 32 6.76 3.49 6.73
CA VAL A 32 6.29 4.88 6.87
C VAL A 32 4.78 4.84 7.04
N LEU A 33 4.26 5.61 7.98
CA LEU A 33 2.84 5.88 8.12
C LEU A 33 2.56 7.29 7.62
N ALA A 34 1.69 7.41 6.63
CA ALA A 34 1.25 8.69 6.10
C ALA A 34 -0.26 8.88 6.28
N GLU A 35 -0.66 10.09 6.61
CA GLU A 35 -2.05 10.51 6.59
C GLU A 35 -2.42 10.97 5.18
N ILE A 36 -3.29 10.22 4.51
CA ILE A 36 -3.69 10.51 3.13
C ILE A 36 -4.62 11.73 3.12
N LYS A 37 -4.27 12.73 2.34
CA LYS A 37 -5.03 13.97 2.16
C LYS A 37 -5.80 14.01 0.83
N ALA A 38 -5.30 13.29 -0.18
CA ALA A 38 -5.94 13.16 -1.48
C ALA A 38 -5.58 11.80 -2.09
N THR A 39 -6.47 11.27 -2.92
CA THR A 39 -6.22 10.03 -3.66
C THR A 39 -6.89 10.06 -5.02
N GLY A 40 -6.24 9.49 -6.03
CA GLY A 40 -6.86 9.18 -7.30
C GLY A 40 -7.63 7.87 -7.24
N ILE A 41 -8.47 7.64 -8.25
CA ILE A 41 -9.19 6.38 -8.47
C ILE A 41 -8.70 5.80 -9.79
N CYS A 42 -8.06 4.65 -9.73
CA CYS A 42 -7.52 3.97 -10.89
C CYS A 42 -8.44 2.84 -11.38
N HIS A 43 -8.41 2.59 -12.67
CA HIS A 43 -9.16 1.48 -13.25
C HIS A 43 -8.66 0.10 -12.75
N THR A 44 -7.42 0.01 -12.29
CA THR A 44 -6.85 -1.18 -11.65
C THR A 44 -7.63 -1.59 -10.41
N ASP A 45 -8.05 -0.64 -9.59
CA ASP A 45 -8.88 -0.91 -8.41
C ASP A 45 -10.22 -1.53 -8.82
N ALA A 46 -10.87 -0.98 -9.85
CA ALA A 46 -12.11 -1.51 -10.40
C ALA A 46 -11.93 -2.91 -11.01
N TYR A 47 -10.78 -3.16 -11.66
CA TYR A 47 -10.46 -4.47 -12.22
C TYR A 47 -10.33 -5.53 -11.13
N THR A 48 -9.56 -5.26 -10.08
CA THR A 48 -9.42 -6.17 -8.93
C THR A 48 -10.75 -6.37 -8.23
N LEU A 49 -11.50 -5.30 -7.93
CA LEU A 49 -12.80 -5.38 -7.27
C LEU A 49 -13.82 -6.17 -8.10
N SER A 50 -13.75 -6.15 -9.43
CA SER A 50 -14.64 -6.92 -10.29
C SER A 50 -14.45 -8.45 -10.21
N GLY A 51 -13.36 -8.91 -9.59
CA GLY A 51 -12.99 -10.33 -9.51
C GLY A 51 -12.33 -10.89 -10.77
N ARG A 52 -12.00 -10.03 -11.75
CA ARG A 52 -11.29 -10.44 -12.97
C ARG A 52 -9.79 -10.56 -12.79
N ASP A 53 -9.27 -9.98 -11.72
CA ASP A 53 -7.86 -10.04 -11.37
C ASP A 53 -7.56 -11.37 -10.66
N PRO A 54 -6.81 -12.29 -11.29
CA PRO A 54 -6.50 -13.58 -10.69
C PRO A 54 -5.53 -13.49 -9.51
N GLU A 55 -4.85 -12.35 -9.35
CA GLU A 55 -3.92 -12.08 -8.25
C GLU A 55 -4.57 -11.28 -7.12
N GLY A 56 -5.81 -10.82 -7.29
CA GLY A 56 -6.54 -10.05 -6.29
C GLY A 56 -6.76 -10.81 -4.99
N LEU A 57 -6.46 -10.17 -3.88
CA LEU A 57 -6.67 -10.72 -2.54
C LEU A 57 -7.82 -10.00 -1.82
N PHE A 58 -8.61 -10.74 -1.07
CA PHE A 58 -9.69 -10.21 -0.24
C PHE A 58 -9.62 -10.84 1.17
N PRO A 59 -9.99 -10.09 2.22
CA PRO A 59 -10.42 -8.69 2.21
C PRO A 59 -9.26 -7.73 1.87
N ALA A 60 -9.58 -6.56 1.29
CA ALA A 60 -8.57 -5.57 0.91
C ALA A 60 -9.10 -4.14 1.08
N ILE A 61 -8.19 -3.21 1.32
CA ILE A 61 -8.41 -1.78 1.18
C ILE A 61 -7.63 -1.36 -0.06
N SER A 62 -8.33 -1.09 -1.15
CA SER A 62 -7.72 -0.67 -2.41
C SER A 62 -7.35 0.81 -2.40
N GLY A 63 -6.41 1.18 -3.26
CA GLY A 63 -5.94 2.55 -3.46
C GLY A 63 -4.42 2.60 -3.46
N HIS A 64 -3.86 3.14 -4.55
CA HIS A 64 -2.40 3.24 -4.76
C HIS A 64 -1.96 4.60 -5.30
N GLU A 65 -2.88 5.56 -5.36
CA GLU A 65 -2.62 6.93 -5.84
C GLU A 65 -2.77 7.95 -4.70
N GLY A 66 -2.31 7.55 -3.50
CA GLY A 66 -2.42 8.40 -2.32
C GLY A 66 -1.32 9.44 -2.25
N ALA A 67 -1.71 10.68 -1.95
CA ALA A 67 -0.82 11.76 -1.55
C ALA A 67 -1.16 12.21 -0.13
N GLY A 68 -0.16 12.48 0.68
CA GLY A 68 -0.38 12.79 2.09
C GLY A 68 0.84 13.32 2.81
N GLU A 69 0.73 13.36 4.11
CA GLU A 69 1.75 13.83 5.03
C GLU A 69 2.25 12.68 5.92
N VAL A 70 3.55 12.55 6.07
CA VAL A 70 4.16 11.54 6.94
C VAL A 70 3.84 11.89 8.40
N VAL A 71 3.24 10.94 9.14
CA VAL A 71 2.92 11.10 10.56
C VAL A 71 3.85 10.31 11.48
N ALA A 72 4.40 9.20 11.00
CA ALA A 72 5.37 8.41 11.74
C ALA A 72 6.28 7.62 10.80
N VAL A 73 7.49 7.34 11.25
CA VAL A 73 8.48 6.53 10.52
C VAL A 73 9.09 5.48 11.43
N GLY A 74 9.46 4.34 10.85
CA GLY A 74 10.24 3.33 11.54
C GLY A 74 11.70 3.77 11.75
N LYS A 75 12.38 3.15 12.68
CA LYS A 75 13.72 3.57 13.16
C LYS A 75 14.80 3.56 12.08
N ASN A 76 14.63 2.77 11.01
CA ASN A 76 15.61 2.66 9.92
C ASN A 76 15.28 3.59 8.74
N VAL A 77 14.17 4.30 8.79
CA VAL A 77 13.76 5.21 7.71
C VAL A 77 14.54 6.51 7.82
N THR A 78 15.31 6.83 6.78
CA THR A 78 16.14 8.04 6.70
C THR A 78 15.79 8.96 5.53
N SER A 79 14.93 8.48 4.63
CA SER A 79 14.57 9.20 3.39
C SER A 79 13.48 10.26 3.59
N VAL A 80 12.65 10.10 4.62
CA VAL A 80 11.55 11.00 4.96
C VAL A 80 11.40 11.09 6.48
N LYS A 81 10.72 12.14 6.95
CA LYS A 81 10.44 12.40 8.37
C LYS A 81 9.00 12.87 8.56
N PRO A 82 8.45 12.83 9.79
CA PRO A 82 7.13 13.41 10.07
C PRO A 82 7.04 14.87 9.61
N GLY A 83 5.91 15.20 8.96
CA GLY A 83 5.65 16.50 8.34
C GLY A 83 6.04 16.60 6.87
N ASP A 84 6.77 15.62 6.30
CA ASP A 84 7.07 15.62 4.88
C ASP A 84 5.83 15.26 4.06
N HIS A 85 5.63 15.94 2.93
CA HIS A 85 4.60 15.60 1.95
C HIS A 85 5.11 14.51 1.02
N VAL A 86 4.29 13.48 0.81
CA VAL A 86 4.68 12.29 0.05
C VAL A 86 3.59 11.83 -0.91
N ILE A 87 4.02 11.20 -1.98
CA ILE A 87 3.17 10.42 -2.89
C ILE A 87 3.75 9.00 -2.91
N ALA A 88 2.91 8.02 -2.63
CA ALA A 88 3.32 6.62 -2.67
C ALA A 88 3.60 6.19 -4.12
N LEU A 89 4.73 5.52 -4.33
CA LEU A 89 5.01 4.90 -5.64
C LEU A 89 4.21 3.61 -5.78
N TYR A 90 3.52 3.47 -6.91
CA TYR A 90 2.79 2.24 -7.25
C TYR A 90 3.72 1.01 -7.32
N THR A 91 4.91 1.17 -7.87
CA THR A 91 5.91 0.10 -7.97
C THR A 91 7.20 0.55 -7.30
N PRO A 92 7.32 0.42 -5.98
CA PRO A 92 8.59 0.68 -5.29
C PRO A 92 9.64 -0.37 -5.67
N GLU A 93 10.87 -0.13 -5.28
CA GLU A 93 12.03 -0.98 -5.61
C GLU A 93 12.63 -1.65 -4.37
N CYS A 94 13.05 -2.91 -4.48
CA CYS A 94 13.75 -3.60 -3.39
C CYS A 94 15.25 -3.29 -3.36
N ARG A 95 15.81 -2.73 -4.46
CA ARG A 95 17.24 -2.41 -4.65
C ARG A 95 18.21 -3.61 -4.66
N GLU A 96 17.70 -4.82 -4.65
CA GLU A 96 18.51 -6.06 -4.54
C GLU A 96 18.31 -6.99 -5.73
N CYS A 97 17.11 -7.02 -6.33
CA CYS A 97 16.84 -7.93 -7.44
C CYS A 97 17.53 -7.46 -8.75
N GLU A 98 17.68 -8.39 -9.66
CA GLU A 98 18.29 -8.18 -10.98
C GLU A 98 17.75 -6.94 -11.71
N TYR A 99 16.42 -6.70 -11.66
CA TYR A 99 15.80 -5.55 -12.33
C TYR A 99 16.12 -4.22 -11.63
N CYS A 100 16.17 -4.21 -10.31
CA CYS A 100 16.55 -3.01 -9.56
C CYS A 100 18.02 -2.65 -9.76
N LEU A 101 18.90 -3.65 -9.87
CA LEU A 101 20.32 -3.45 -10.13
C LEU A 101 20.61 -3.06 -11.58
N ASN A 102 19.71 -3.40 -12.50
CA ASN A 102 19.81 -3.06 -13.92
C ASN A 102 18.69 -2.06 -14.28
N PRO A 103 18.83 -0.78 -14.00
CA PRO A 103 17.85 0.32 -13.83
C PRO A 103 16.47 0.15 -14.49
N LYS A 104 15.86 -1.02 -14.34
CA LYS A 104 14.49 -1.37 -14.74
C LYS A 104 13.65 -1.65 -13.51
N THR A 105 13.67 -0.73 -12.54
CA THR A 105 13.08 -0.88 -11.20
C THR A 105 11.57 -1.11 -11.21
N ASN A 106 10.87 -0.64 -12.26
CA ASN A 106 9.45 -0.91 -12.48
C ASN A 106 9.12 -2.40 -12.70
N LEU A 107 10.13 -3.25 -12.88
CA LEU A 107 9.99 -4.71 -13.01
C LEU A 107 10.42 -5.46 -11.74
N CYS A 108 10.53 -4.78 -10.61
CA CYS A 108 10.94 -5.38 -9.35
C CYS A 108 10.07 -6.58 -8.98
N GLN A 109 10.69 -7.76 -8.87
CA GLN A 109 9.97 -9.01 -8.60
C GLN A 109 9.49 -9.14 -7.16
N ALA A 110 10.25 -8.63 -6.19
CA ALA A 110 9.86 -8.65 -4.78
C ALA A 110 8.55 -7.88 -4.54
N ILE A 111 8.38 -6.75 -5.21
CA ILE A 111 7.16 -5.95 -5.11
C ILE A 111 5.96 -6.65 -5.74
N ARG A 112 6.16 -7.33 -6.87
CA ARG A 112 5.09 -8.10 -7.51
C ARG A 112 4.54 -9.21 -6.61
N GLN A 113 5.41 -9.84 -5.83
CA GLN A 113 5.02 -10.95 -4.95
C GLN A 113 4.29 -10.48 -3.68
N THR A 114 4.41 -9.23 -3.30
CA THR A 114 3.88 -8.67 -2.06
C THR A 114 2.96 -7.48 -2.29
N GLN A 115 3.49 -6.29 -2.43
CA GLN A 115 2.71 -5.06 -2.56
C GLN A 115 1.83 -5.04 -3.81
N GLY A 116 2.27 -5.64 -4.93
CA GLY A 116 1.46 -5.84 -6.12
C GLY A 116 0.22 -6.72 -5.88
N ARG A 117 0.20 -7.45 -4.77
CA ARG A 117 -0.95 -8.27 -4.32
C ARG A 117 -1.69 -7.65 -3.13
N GLY A 118 -1.35 -6.43 -2.74
CA GLY A 118 -2.02 -5.70 -1.66
C GLY A 118 -1.55 -6.04 -0.25
N VAL A 119 -0.40 -6.71 -0.10
CA VAL A 119 0.21 -7.01 1.21
C VAL A 119 1.56 -6.31 1.37
N MET A 120 2.00 -6.16 2.61
CA MET A 120 3.32 -5.61 2.92
C MET A 120 4.43 -6.61 2.55
N PRO A 121 5.72 -6.19 2.47
CA PRO A 121 6.83 -7.07 2.13
C PRO A 121 6.95 -8.34 3.00
N ASP A 122 6.43 -8.33 4.22
CA ASP A 122 6.38 -9.49 5.09
C ASP A 122 5.15 -10.40 4.86
N GLY A 123 4.33 -10.10 3.85
CA GLY A 123 3.15 -10.88 3.47
C GLY A 123 1.90 -10.61 4.32
N TYR A 124 1.91 -9.61 5.20
CA TYR A 124 0.78 -9.31 6.10
C TYR A 124 0.12 -7.98 5.76
N LEU A 125 -1.17 -7.89 6.06
CA LEU A 125 -1.91 -6.62 6.11
C LEU A 125 -1.51 -5.83 7.37
N ARG A 126 -1.77 -4.51 7.36
CA ARG A 126 -1.51 -3.62 8.51
C ARG A 126 -2.79 -3.05 9.13
N TRP A 127 -3.91 -3.48 8.67
CA TRP A 127 -5.23 -3.05 9.16
C TRP A 127 -6.07 -4.23 9.63
#